data_9942788cf8e1f77587aa4a988f237e00
#
_entry.id   9942788cf8e1f77587aa4a988f237e00
#
_cell.length_a   1.000
_cell.length_b   1.000
_cell.length_c   1.000
_cell.angle_alpha   90.00
_cell.angle_beta   90.00
_cell.angle_gamma   90.00
#
_symmetry.space_group_name_H-M   'P 1'
#
loop_
_entity.id
_entity.type
_entity.pdbx_description
1 polymer ?
#
loop_
_entity_poly.entity_id
_entity_poly.type
_entity_poly.pdbx_seq_one_letter_code
_entity_poly.pdbx_strand_id
1 'polypeptide(L)'
;MTSLEDNSQLQPEHSTTSFQPPCCRHTHTSDTHEPWRSLLHNAAPKEHIVQLYQDEQFLNRAVCRFAAAALAHGEGVILVPTAAHWEAFCPRLEAEGVDLSAALSQGQLTVVDADELLPRFMGEKMPDAPVFLGLAGEVVARARSRDRYPKVRWWGEMVNVLWERGNATASMALEDLFDQLAHEQEIAIFCSFLMDNFNGEVHTRMLPRLGQNHSHLIPVEDYFRLESAVADALREVVGPVEASVLEKKLLEQYAPPFAMPSSQALLFALRQVVPGVADAVLQRSGTLYRAS
;
A
#
# COMPACT_ATOMS: atom_id res chain seq x y z
N MET A 1 62.28 -53.78 29.44
CA MET A 1 63.38 -53.87 28.47
C MET A 1 62.91 -53.10 27.27
N THR A 2 63.48 -51.97 27.17
CA THR A 2 64.21 -51.36 26.03
C THR A 2 63.27 -51.03 24.83
N SER A 3 63.21 -49.95 24.26
CA SER A 3 63.96 -48.66 24.16
C SER A 3 63.26 -47.92 23.03
N LEU A 4 63.01 -46.67 23.21
CA LEU A 4 63.41 -45.46 22.42
C LEU A 4 63.65 -45.66 20.91
N GLU A 5 62.99 -44.77 20.10
CA GLU A 5 63.58 -43.68 19.32
C GLU A 5 62.49 -43.09 18.42
N ASP A 6 62.14 -41.89 18.63
CA ASP A 6 62.37 -40.60 18.00
C ASP A 6 62.69 -40.68 16.49
N ASN A 7 61.84 -40.18 15.67
CA ASN A 7 62.26 -39.29 14.56
C ASN A 7 61.18 -38.37 14.03
N SER A 8 61.54 -37.15 14.04
CA SER A 8 60.95 -35.93 13.58
C SER A 8 60.70 -35.88 12.06
N GLN A 9 59.78 -34.98 11.73
CA GLN A 9 59.70 -34.15 10.53
C GLN A 9 59.07 -34.74 9.27
N LEU A 10 57.95 -34.17 8.87
CA LEU A 10 57.81 -33.22 7.75
C LEU A 10 56.30 -33.00 7.48
N GLN A 11 55.85 -31.79 7.65
CA GLN A 11 54.56 -31.33 7.15
C GLN A 11 54.65 -31.09 5.64
N PRO A 12 53.56 -31.31 4.89
CA PRO A 12 53.30 -30.53 3.71
C PRO A 12 52.13 -29.56 3.98
N GLU A 13 52.40 -28.32 3.74
CA GLU A 13 51.42 -27.25 3.68
C GLU A 13 50.41 -27.55 2.57
N HIS A 14 49.16 -27.78 2.93
CA HIS A 14 48.04 -27.68 2.00
C HIS A 14 47.40 -26.32 2.15
N SER A 15 47.80 -25.45 1.23
CA SER A 15 47.10 -24.19 0.91
C SER A 15 45.70 -24.49 0.37
N THR A 16 44.70 -24.45 1.23
CA THR A 16 43.30 -24.45 0.82
C THR A 16 42.89 -23.00 0.52
N THR A 17 42.96 -22.67 -0.76
CA THR A 17 42.32 -21.48 -1.30
C THR A 17 40.81 -21.63 -1.11
N SER A 18 40.26 -20.96 -0.09
CA SER A 18 38.82 -20.87 0.09
C SER A 18 38.27 -19.97 -1.01
N PHE A 19 37.52 -20.57 -1.93
CA PHE A 19 36.72 -19.87 -2.91
C PHE A 19 35.55 -19.21 -2.17
N GLN A 20 35.67 -17.91 -1.88
CA GLN A 20 34.55 -17.08 -1.43
C GLN A 20 33.72 -16.71 -2.66
N PRO A 21 32.42 -17.10 -2.71
CA PRO A 21 31.55 -16.57 -3.75
C PRO A 21 31.41 -15.07 -3.59
N PRO A 22 31.26 -14.30 -4.67
CA PRO A 22 31.09 -12.85 -4.59
C PRO A 22 29.84 -12.54 -3.76
N CYS A 23 30.05 -11.81 -2.65
CA CYS A 23 28.96 -11.20 -1.89
C CYS A 23 28.13 -10.38 -2.84
N CYS A 24 26.89 -10.80 -3.06
CA CYS A 24 25.85 -9.95 -3.58
C CYS A 24 25.76 -8.76 -2.63
N ARG A 25 26.33 -7.63 -3.03
CA ARG A 25 26.04 -6.35 -2.40
C ARG A 25 24.56 -6.08 -2.65
N HIS A 26 23.73 -6.44 -1.71
CA HIS A 26 22.40 -5.87 -1.62
C HIS A 26 22.61 -4.38 -1.34
N THR A 27 22.38 -3.58 -2.35
CA THR A 27 22.25 -2.14 -2.21
C THR A 27 20.97 -1.86 -1.43
N HIS A 28 21.07 -1.85 -0.09
CA HIS A 28 20.07 -1.31 0.81
C HIS A 28 20.09 0.22 0.72
N THR A 29 19.52 0.79 -0.34
CA THR A 29 19.40 2.24 -0.49
C THR A 29 18.09 2.63 -1.16
N SER A 30 16.93 2.21 -0.60
CA SER A 30 15.65 2.81 -1.02
C SER A 30 14.50 2.61 -0.03
N ASP A 31 14.54 1.69 0.93
CA ASP A 31 13.39 1.41 1.80
C ASP A 31 13.07 2.52 2.82
N THR A 32 14.01 3.43 3.10
CA THR A 32 13.80 4.51 4.08
C THR A 32 12.96 5.66 3.56
N HIS A 33 12.87 5.84 2.24
CA HIS A 33 12.11 6.93 1.61
C HIS A 33 10.69 6.54 1.21
N GLU A 34 10.41 5.24 1.09
CA GLU A 34 9.13 4.69 0.64
C GLU A 34 8.59 3.63 1.63
N PRO A 35 8.20 4.03 2.87
CA PRO A 35 7.71 3.08 3.90
C PRO A 35 6.49 2.28 3.45
N TRP A 36 5.71 2.80 2.50
CA TRP A 36 4.58 2.09 1.91
C TRP A 36 4.97 0.76 1.25
N ARG A 37 6.23 0.64 0.76
CA ARG A 37 6.72 -0.62 0.19
C ARG A 37 6.77 -1.73 1.24
N SER A 38 7.22 -1.40 2.45
CA SER A 38 7.25 -2.33 3.58
C SER A 38 5.84 -2.67 4.05
N LEU A 39 4.95 -1.68 4.12
CA LEU A 39 3.53 -1.87 4.47
C LEU A 39 2.87 -2.85 3.50
N LEU A 40 2.93 -2.59 2.20
CA LEU A 40 2.31 -3.46 1.19
C LEU A 40 2.97 -4.84 1.08
N HIS A 41 4.28 -4.93 1.35
CA HIS A 41 4.97 -6.22 1.39
C HIS A 41 4.47 -7.11 2.54
N ASN A 42 4.19 -6.52 3.71
CA ASN A 42 3.86 -7.22 4.94
C ASN A 42 2.38 -7.07 5.35
N ALA A 43 1.50 -6.69 4.44
CA ALA A 43 0.09 -6.48 4.76
C ALA A 43 -0.50 -7.68 5.49
N ALA A 44 -1.07 -7.42 6.68
CA ALA A 44 -1.59 -8.46 7.56
C ALA A 44 -3.10 -8.70 7.34
N PRO A 45 -3.63 -9.88 7.68
CA PRO A 45 -5.07 -10.12 7.66
C PRO A 45 -5.84 -9.06 8.46
N LYS A 46 -7.00 -8.65 7.94
CA LYS A 46 -7.88 -7.59 8.47
C LYS A 46 -7.33 -6.16 8.32
N GLU A 47 -6.15 -5.98 7.76
CA GLU A 47 -5.74 -4.64 7.35
C GLU A 47 -6.51 -4.21 6.11
N HIS A 48 -7.03 -3.00 6.16
CA HIS A 48 -7.64 -2.31 5.05
C HIS A 48 -6.82 -1.06 4.77
N ILE A 49 -6.09 -1.08 3.67
CA ILE A 49 -5.11 -0.05 3.29
C ILE A 49 -5.69 0.78 2.15
N VAL A 50 -5.54 2.11 2.21
CA VAL A 50 -5.94 2.98 1.10
C VAL A 50 -4.76 3.77 0.56
N GLN A 51 -4.68 3.85 -0.78
CA GLN A 51 -3.73 4.68 -1.52
C GLN A 51 -4.46 5.83 -2.21
N LEU A 52 -3.90 7.04 -2.13
CA LEU A 52 -4.22 8.12 -3.04
C LEU A 52 -3.14 8.21 -4.12
N TYR A 53 -3.53 8.37 -5.36
CA TYR A 53 -2.58 8.50 -6.47
C TYR A 53 -3.05 9.55 -7.49
N GLN A 54 -2.11 10.12 -8.20
CA GLN A 54 -2.31 10.96 -9.38
C GLN A 54 -1.46 10.47 -10.55
N ASP A 55 -0.48 9.62 -10.27
CA ASP A 55 0.42 8.99 -11.22
C ASP A 55 0.10 7.51 -11.33
N GLU A 56 -0.33 7.08 -12.52
CA GLU A 56 -0.60 5.67 -12.84
C GLU A 56 0.61 4.76 -12.60
N GLN A 57 1.82 5.29 -12.78
CA GLN A 57 3.03 4.52 -12.49
C GLN A 57 3.17 4.23 -11.00
N PHE A 58 2.75 5.15 -10.14
CA PHE A 58 2.72 4.91 -8.69
C PHE A 58 1.67 3.86 -8.32
N LEU A 59 0.46 3.94 -8.89
CA LEU A 59 -0.55 2.88 -8.72
C LEU A 59 0.02 1.52 -9.12
N ASN A 60 0.58 1.42 -10.32
CA ASN A 60 1.13 0.18 -10.86
C ASN A 60 2.25 -0.38 -9.96
N ARG A 61 3.15 0.48 -9.43
CA ARG A 61 4.20 0.06 -8.49
C ARG A 61 3.63 -0.50 -7.20
N ALA A 62 2.63 0.17 -6.64
CA ALA A 62 2.03 -0.22 -5.37
C ALA A 62 1.27 -1.55 -5.49
N VAL A 63 0.40 -1.68 -6.49
CA VAL A 63 -0.41 -2.89 -6.71
C VAL A 63 0.47 -4.10 -7.03
N CYS A 64 1.44 -3.95 -7.92
CA CYS A 64 2.35 -5.06 -8.26
C CYS A 64 3.20 -5.46 -7.06
N ARG A 65 3.68 -4.51 -6.24
CA ARG A 65 4.40 -4.80 -5.00
C ARG A 65 3.56 -5.60 -4.01
N PHE A 66 2.30 -5.20 -3.82
CA PHE A 66 1.35 -5.89 -2.93
C PHE A 66 1.08 -7.32 -3.39
N ALA A 67 0.82 -7.50 -4.70
CA ALA A 67 0.51 -8.79 -5.29
C ALA A 67 1.74 -9.71 -5.33
N ALA A 68 2.89 -9.23 -5.82
CA ALA A 68 4.11 -10.04 -5.92
C ALA A 68 4.60 -10.51 -4.55
N ALA A 69 4.53 -9.64 -3.52
CA ALA A 69 4.88 -10.03 -2.15
C ALA A 69 3.98 -11.17 -1.64
N ALA A 70 2.67 -11.08 -1.84
CA ALA A 70 1.72 -12.12 -1.44
C ALA A 70 1.99 -13.44 -2.15
N LEU A 71 2.21 -13.42 -3.47
CA LEU A 71 2.52 -14.61 -4.26
C LEU A 71 3.82 -15.26 -3.78
N ALA A 72 4.85 -14.47 -3.51
CA ALA A 72 6.13 -14.96 -2.97
C ALA A 72 6.00 -15.55 -1.56
N HIS A 73 5.07 -15.06 -0.74
CA HIS A 73 4.77 -15.60 0.59
C HIS A 73 3.87 -16.86 0.55
N GLY A 74 3.45 -17.31 -0.64
CA GLY A 74 2.54 -18.45 -0.78
C GLY A 74 1.10 -18.12 -0.37
N GLU A 75 0.72 -16.85 -0.43
CA GLU A 75 -0.65 -16.39 -0.17
C GLU A 75 -1.48 -16.40 -1.46
N GLY A 76 -2.80 -16.50 -1.35
CA GLY A 76 -3.72 -16.29 -2.46
C GLY A 76 -3.86 -14.80 -2.77
N VAL A 77 -3.97 -14.45 -4.04
CA VAL A 77 -4.11 -13.04 -4.47
C VAL A 77 -5.36 -12.89 -5.33
N ILE A 78 -6.13 -11.86 -5.03
CA ILE A 78 -7.27 -11.43 -5.83
C ILE A 78 -6.96 -10.03 -6.35
N LEU A 79 -6.97 -9.87 -7.66
CA LEU A 79 -6.91 -8.58 -8.33
C LEU A 79 -8.22 -8.35 -9.08
N VAL A 80 -8.81 -7.17 -8.85
CA VAL A 80 -10.03 -6.75 -9.56
C VAL A 80 -9.76 -5.45 -10.31
N PRO A 81 -8.92 -5.51 -11.37
CA PRO A 81 -8.60 -4.38 -12.23
C PRO A 81 -9.68 -4.14 -13.28
N THR A 82 -9.64 -2.96 -13.92
CA THR A 82 -10.14 -2.78 -15.28
C THR A 82 -9.20 -3.49 -16.29
N ALA A 83 -9.66 -3.72 -17.50
CA ALA A 83 -8.84 -4.33 -18.55
C ALA A 83 -7.54 -3.56 -18.80
N ALA A 84 -7.61 -2.21 -18.81
CA ALA A 84 -6.45 -1.34 -19.02
C ALA A 84 -5.40 -1.48 -17.92
N HIS A 85 -5.82 -1.52 -16.65
CA HIS A 85 -4.88 -1.71 -15.54
C HIS A 85 -4.31 -3.13 -15.50
N TRP A 86 -5.10 -4.15 -15.86
CA TRP A 86 -4.57 -5.50 -15.97
C TRP A 86 -3.45 -5.61 -17.01
N GLU A 87 -3.65 -5.01 -18.19
CA GLU A 87 -2.60 -4.94 -19.24
C GLU A 87 -1.33 -4.22 -18.75
N ALA A 88 -1.47 -3.17 -17.92
CA ALA A 88 -0.33 -2.45 -17.34
C ALA A 88 0.37 -3.24 -16.21
N PHE A 89 -0.36 -4.03 -15.44
CA PHE A 89 0.21 -4.83 -14.34
C PHE A 89 0.99 -6.05 -14.81
N CYS A 90 0.56 -6.71 -15.88
CA CYS A 90 1.18 -7.94 -16.36
C CYS A 90 2.71 -7.83 -16.55
N PRO A 91 3.23 -6.92 -17.40
CA PRO A 91 4.68 -6.83 -17.63
C PRO A 91 5.45 -6.44 -16.36
N ARG A 92 4.80 -5.72 -15.45
CA ARG A 92 5.43 -5.32 -14.20
C ARG A 92 5.51 -6.46 -13.19
N LEU A 93 4.45 -7.25 -13.04
CA LEU A 93 4.47 -8.46 -12.21
C LEU A 93 5.53 -9.45 -12.70
N GLU A 94 5.65 -9.64 -14.02
CA GLU A 94 6.70 -10.47 -14.60
C GLU A 94 8.11 -9.91 -14.32
N ALA A 95 8.29 -8.57 -14.37
CA ALA A 95 9.56 -7.93 -14.02
C ALA A 95 9.89 -8.05 -12.52
N GLU A 96 8.90 -8.21 -11.65
CA GLU A 96 9.07 -8.54 -10.22
C GLU A 96 9.28 -10.04 -9.97
N GLY A 97 9.39 -10.86 -11.02
CA GLY A 97 9.69 -12.28 -10.95
C GLY A 97 8.48 -13.20 -10.78
N VAL A 98 7.27 -12.69 -11.01
CA VAL A 98 6.04 -13.50 -10.94
C VAL A 98 5.88 -14.31 -12.22
N ASP A 99 5.75 -15.63 -12.11
CA ASP A 99 5.26 -16.48 -13.19
C ASP A 99 3.73 -16.41 -13.23
N LEU A 100 3.20 -15.47 -14.04
CA LEU A 100 1.76 -15.24 -14.16
C LEU A 100 1.01 -16.48 -14.62
N SER A 101 1.58 -17.22 -15.57
CA SER A 101 0.95 -18.44 -16.11
C SER A 101 0.80 -19.50 -15.01
N ALA A 102 1.86 -19.72 -14.23
CA ALA A 102 1.82 -20.65 -13.11
C ALA A 102 0.87 -20.16 -12.00
N ALA A 103 0.94 -18.90 -11.63
CA ALA A 103 0.10 -18.33 -10.55
C ALA A 103 -1.41 -18.44 -10.89
N LEU A 104 -1.79 -18.13 -12.13
CA LEU A 104 -3.17 -18.25 -12.62
C LEU A 104 -3.62 -19.72 -12.69
N SER A 105 -2.82 -20.60 -13.33
CA SER A 105 -3.19 -22.00 -13.52
C SER A 105 -3.30 -22.79 -12.21
N GLN A 106 -2.48 -22.43 -11.20
CA GLN A 106 -2.52 -23.03 -9.87
C GLN A 106 -3.61 -22.42 -8.96
N GLY A 107 -4.31 -21.37 -9.41
CA GLY A 107 -5.33 -20.66 -8.65
C GLY A 107 -4.77 -19.85 -7.48
N GLN A 108 -3.47 -19.55 -7.48
CA GLN A 108 -2.86 -18.65 -6.50
C GLN A 108 -3.20 -17.20 -6.79
N LEU A 109 -3.26 -16.82 -8.07
CA LEU A 109 -3.72 -15.54 -8.54
C LEU A 109 -5.11 -15.70 -9.18
N THR A 110 -6.06 -14.92 -8.69
CA THR A 110 -7.41 -14.78 -9.25
C THR A 110 -7.56 -13.36 -9.79
N VAL A 111 -7.90 -13.23 -11.06
CA VAL A 111 -8.16 -11.93 -11.70
C VAL A 111 -9.62 -11.88 -12.12
N VAL A 112 -10.29 -10.80 -11.76
CA VAL A 112 -11.70 -10.55 -12.11
C VAL A 112 -11.80 -9.14 -12.68
N ASP A 113 -12.45 -8.97 -13.82
CA ASP A 113 -12.64 -7.65 -14.41
C ASP A 113 -13.59 -6.79 -13.56
N ALA A 114 -13.16 -5.56 -13.23
CA ALA A 114 -13.93 -4.65 -12.38
C ALA A 114 -15.23 -4.19 -13.05
N ASP A 115 -15.21 -3.96 -14.37
CA ASP A 115 -16.39 -3.55 -15.15
C ASP A 115 -17.40 -4.69 -15.32
N GLU A 116 -16.96 -5.94 -15.28
CA GLU A 116 -17.82 -7.11 -15.30
C GLU A 116 -18.39 -7.45 -13.91
N LEU A 117 -17.59 -7.26 -12.85
CA LEU A 117 -18.00 -7.62 -11.49
C LEU A 117 -18.95 -6.58 -10.89
N LEU A 118 -18.64 -5.28 -11.06
CA LEU A 118 -19.40 -4.19 -10.45
C LEU A 118 -20.91 -4.23 -10.75
N PRO A 119 -21.38 -4.42 -11.99
CA PRO A 119 -22.80 -4.49 -12.30
C PRO A 119 -23.55 -5.65 -11.62
N ARG A 120 -22.84 -6.69 -11.19
CA ARG A 120 -23.48 -7.90 -10.64
C ARG A 120 -24.04 -7.70 -9.23
N PHE A 121 -23.57 -6.69 -8.52
CA PHE A 121 -24.04 -6.36 -7.17
C PHE A 121 -24.53 -4.92 -7.03
N MET A 122 -24.47 -4.10 -8.10
CA MET A 122 -25.05 -2.77 -8.08
C MET A 122 -26.57 -2.83 -8.30
N GLY A 123 -27.33 -2.23 -7.36
CA GLY A 123 -28.71 -1.83 -7.63
C GLY A 123 -28.75 -0.56 -8.50
N GLU A 124 -29.86 0.19 -8.48
CA GLU A 124 -29.96 1.40 -9.32
C GLU A 124 -28.83 2.40 -9.08
N LYS A 125 -28.42 2.62 -7.84
CA LYS A 125 -27.41 3.61 -7.47
C LYS A 125 -26.43 3.16 -6.38
N MET A 126 -26.77 2.12 -5.64
CA MET A 126 -26.03 1.66 -4.47
C MET A 126 -25.66 0.19 -4.60
N PRO A 127 -24.56 -0.26 -3.99
CA PRO A 127 -24.24 -1.69 -3.91
C PRO A 127 -25.28 -2.41 -3.04
N ASP A 128 -25.70 -3.59 -3.49
CA ASP A 128 -26.49 -4.53 -2.71
C ASP A 128 -25.56 -5.34 -1.80
N ALA A 129 -25.60 -5.04 -0.51
CA ALA A 129 -24.66 -5.60 0.45
C ALA A 129 -24.69 -7.14 0.53
N PRO A 130 -25.87 -7.82 0.68
CA PRO A 130 -25.94 -9.27 0.63
C PRO A 130 -25.37 -9.89 -0.64
N VAL A 131 -25.68 -9.30 -1.80
CA VAL A 131 -25.18 -9.79 -3.09
C VAL A 131 -23.66 -9.61 -3.20
N PHE A 132 -23.14 -8.43 -2.81
CA PHE A 132 -21.70 -8.17 -2.80
C PHE A 132 -20.95 -9.15 -1.90
N LEU A 133 -21.36 -9.29 -0.63
CA LEU A 133 -20.70 -10.17 0.33
C LEU A 133 -20.74 -11.63 -0.10
N GLY A 134 -21.85 -12.07 -0.71
CA GLY A 134 -21.96 -13.41 -1.29
C GLY A 134 -20.96 -13.64 -2.42
N LEU A 135 -20.95 -12.75 -3.42
CA LEU A 135 -20.02 -12.85 -4.57
C LEU A 135 -18.56 -12.72 -4.14
N ALA A 136 -18.24 -11.76 -3.28
CA ALA A 136 -16.88 -11.55 -2.79
C ALA A 136 -16.40 -12.75 -1.96
N GLY A 137 -17.28 -13.31 -1.11
CA GLY A 137 -16.99 -14.54 -0.36
C GLY A 137 -16.67 -15.74 -1.25
N GLU A 138 -17.42 -15.91 -2.37
CA GLU A 138 -17.12 -16.94 -3.37
C GLU A 138 -15.74 -16.74 -4.03
N VAL A 139 -15.38 -15.48 -4.35
CA VAL A 139 -14.07 -15.15 -4.92
C VAL A 139 -12.96 -15.45 -3.92
N VAL A 140 -13.11 -15.08 -2.64
CA VAL A 140 -12.16 -15.40 -1.58
C VAL A 140 -12.01 -16.91 -1.39
N ALA A 141 -13.13 -17.66 -1.34
CA ALA A 141 -13.10 -19.12 -1.21
C ALA A 141 -12.34 -19.78 -2.38
N ARG A 142 -12.51 -19.25 -3.60
CA ARG A 142 -11.78 -19.70 -4.80
C ARG A 142 -10.28 -19.41 -4.67
N ALA A 143 -9.91 -18.20 -4.25
CA ALA A 143 -8.51 -17.79 -4.05
C ALA A 143 -7.81 -18.62 -2.96
N ARG A 144 -8.55 -19.08 -1.93
CA ARG A 144 -8.03 -20.03 -0.93
C ARG A 144 -7.73 -21.43 -1.51
N SER A 145 -8.27 -21.74 -2.68
CA SER A 145 -8.01 -23.01 -3.39
C SER A 145 -8.07 -24.25 -2.48
N ARG A 146 -9.19 -24.42 -1.74
CA ARG A 146 -9.39 -25.50 -0.76
C ARG A 146 -8.29 -25.53 0.32
N ASP A 147 -8.01 -24.39 0.93
CA ASP A 147 -7.01 -24.17 1.98
C ASP A 147 -5.54 -24.33 1.55
N ARG A 148 -5.26 -24.42 0.25
CA ARG A 148 -3.90 -24.39 -0.27
C ARG A 148 -3.24 -23.02 0.01
N TYR A 149 -4.02 -21.95 -0.05
CA TYR A 149 -3.61 -20.58 0.22
C TYR A 149 -4.48 -20.00 1.33
N PRO A 150 -4.22 -20.30 2.62
CA PRO A 150 -5.11 -19.91 3.72
C PRO A 150 -5.17 -18.40 3.92
N LYS A 151 -4.07 -17.68 3.66
CA LYS A 151 -4.03 -16.22 3.65
C LYS A 151 -4.35 -15.70 2.26
N VAL A 152 -5.15 -14.65 2.19
CA VAL A 152 -5.55 -14.02 0.93
C VAL A 152 -5.37 -12.52 1.03
N ARG A 153 -4.89 -11.91 -0.05
CA ARG A 153 -4.86 -10.47 -0.24
C ARG A 153 -5.75 -10.07 -1.42
N TRP A 154 -6.46 -8.99 -1.25
CA TRP A 154 -7.37 -8.45 -2.26
C TRP A 154 -6.96 -7.03 -2.62
N TRP A 155 -6.78 -6.75 -3.90
CA TRP A 155 -6.80 -5.41 -4.44
C TRP A 155 -7.93 -5.27 -5.45
N GLY A 156 -8.64 -4.13 -5.44
CA GLY A 156 -9.69 -3.85 -6.40
C GLY A 156 -9.90 -2.36 -6.60
N GLU A 157 -10.17 -1.97 -7.85
CA GLU A 157 -10.41 -0.57 -8.21
C GLU A 157 -11.88 -0.18 -8.35
N MET A 158 -12.81 -1.07 -8.02
CA MET A 158 -14.26 -0.81 -8.16
C MET A 158 -14.72 0.45 -7.42
N VAL A 159 -14.10 0.76 -6.26
CA VAL A 159 -14.37 1.98 -5.49
C VAL A 159 -13.95 3.24 -6.27
N ASN A 160 -12.80 3.19 -6.94
CA ASN A 160 -12.32 4.26 -7.82
C ASN A 160 -13.18 4.40 -9.07
N VAL A 161 -13.59 3.29 -9.68
CA VAL A 161 -14.51 3.28 -10.84
C VAL A 161 -15.82 3.99 -10.50
N LEU A 162 -16.40 3.72 -9.33
CA LEU A 162 -17.61 4.43 -8.86
C LEU A 162 -17.33 5.90 -8.59
N TRP A 163 -16.18 6.21 -7.99
CA TRP A 163 -15.75 7.59 -7.72
C TRP A 163 -15.61 8.39 -9.01
N GLU A 164 -14.91 7.89 -10.01
CA GLU A 164 -14.70 8.56 -11.30
C GLU A 164 -15.99 8.72 -12.10
N ARG A 165 -16.95 7.81 -11.93
CA ARG A 165 -18.30 7.92 -12.49
C ARG A 165 -19.20 8.92 -11.74
N GLY A 166 -18.66 9.64 -10.74
CA GLY A 166 -19.39 10.64 -9.96
C GLY A 166 -20.32 10.05 -8.89
N ASN A 167 -20.26 8.75 -8.63
CA ASN A 167 -21.06 8.10 -7.59
C ASN A 167 -20.27 7.92 -6.29
N ALA A 168 -19.85 9.05 -5.70
CA ALA A 168 -19.08 9.04 -4.45
C ALA A 168 -19.80 8.33 -3.29
N THR A 169 -21.14 8.42 -3.25
CA THR A 169 -21.93 7.76 -2.19
C THR A 169 -21.83 6.24 -2.29
N ALA A 170 -21.96 5.67 -3.48
CA ALA A 170 -21.81 4.24 -3.70
C ALA A 170 -20.37 3.77 -3.50
N SER A 171 -19.40 4.58 -3.90
CA SER A 171 -17.98 4.31 -3.66
C SER A 171 -17.70 4.15 -2.17
N MET A 172 -18.16 5.08 -1.34
CA MET A 172 -17.98 4.99 0.11
C MET A 172 -18.78 3.87 0.76
N ALA A 173 -19.97 3.54 0.25
CA ALA A 173 -20.73 2.40 0.73
C ALA A 173 -20.04 1.07 0.39
N LEU A 174 -19.37 1.00 -0.76
CA LEU A 174 -18.58 -0.18 -1.13
C LEU A 174 -17.33 -0.33 -0.26
N GLU A 175 -16.71 0.78 0.18
CA GLU A 175 -15.62 0.75 1.18
C GLU A 175 -16.07 0.17 2.53
N ASP A 176 -17.29 0.53 2.97
CA ASP A 176 -17.87 -0.07 4.19
C ASP A 176 -18.02 -1.60 4.06
N LEU A 177 -18.41 -2.07 2.89
CA LEU A 177 -18.55 -3.50 2.61
C LEU A 177 -17.21 -4.21 2.48
N PHE A 178 -16.19 -3.54 1.96
CA PHE A 178 -14.82 -4.07 1.93
C PHE A 178 -14.24 -4.20 3.34
N ASP A 179 -14.47 -3.22 4.22
CA ASP A 179 -14.06 -3.32 5.62
C ASP A 179 -14.71 -4.51 6.32
N GLN A 180 -16.04 -4.68 6.14
CA GLN A 180 -16.76 -5.86 6.63
C GLN A 180 -16.16 -7.16 6.08
N LEU A 181 -15.90 -7.22 4.77
CA LEU A 181 -15.31 -8.40 4.12
C LEU A 181 -13.91 -8.71 4.68
N ALA A 182 -13.06 -7.68 4.90
CA ALA A 182 -11.73 -7.85 5.48
C ALA A 182 -11.79 -8.54 6.84
N HIS A 183 -12.72 -8.12 7.68
CA HIS A 183 -12.90 -8.67 9.02
C HIS A 183 -13.55 -10.05 9.03
N GLU A 184 -14.61 -10.25 8.26
CA GLU A 184 -15.33 -11.54 8.21
C GLU A 184 -14.50 -12.65 7.56
N GLN A 185 -13.75 -12.30 6.52
CA GLN A 185 -12.94 -13.25 5.77
C GLN A 185 -11.48 -13.32 6.23
N GLU A 186 -11.07 -12.48 7.21
CA GLU A 186 -9.69 -12.40 7.70
C GLU A 186 -8.66 -12.23 6.56
N ILE A 187 -8.93 -11.31 5.62
CA ILE A 187 -8.07 -11.01 4.48
C ILE A 187 -7.49 -9.60 4.60
N ALA A 188 -6.36 -9.33 3.93
CA ALA A 188 -5.87 -7.98 3.74
C ALA A 188 -6.51 -7.38 2.49
N ILE A 189 -6.98 -6.14 2.59
CA ILE A 189 -7.57 -5.39 1.47
C ILE A 189 -6.76 -4.13 1.21
N PHE A 190 -6.54 -3.85 -0.07
CA PHE A 190 -5.88 -2.66 -0.54
C PHE A 190 -6.75 -1.98 -1.58
N CYS A 191 -7.18 -0.75 -1.30
CA CYS A 191 -7.98 0.10 -2.16
C CYS A 191 -7.14 1.28 -2.68
N SER A 192 -7.48 1.80 -3.86
CA SER A 192 -6.76 2.92 -4.46
C SER A 192 -7.74 3.93 -5.06
N PHE A 193 -7.45 5.23 -4.90
CA PHE A 193 -8.26 6.31 -5.44
C PHE A 193 -7.42 7.30 -6.26
N LEU A 194 -7.90 7.65 -7.45
CA LEU A 194 -7.37 8.75 -8.24
C LEU A 194 -7.78 10.08 -7.60
N MET A 195 -6.99 10.53 -6.62
CA MET A 195 -7.25 11.73 -5.85
C MET A 195 -5.97 12.52 -5.61
N ASP A 196 -6.06 13.84 -5.69
CA ASP A 196 -4.97 14.75 -5.29
C ASP A 196 -4.93 14.89 -3.77
N ASN A 197 -3.87 14.35 -3.15
CA ASN A 197 -3.64 14.49 -1.71
C ASN A 197 -3.57 15.94 -1.22
N PHE A 198 -3.29 16.89 -2.10
CA PHE A 198 -3.21 18.31 -1.75
C PHE A 198 -4.50 19.09 -2.06
N ASN A 199 -5.59 18.39 -2.37
CA ASN A 199 -6.90 18.98 -2.56
C ASN A 199 -7.61 19.20 -1.21
N GLY A 200 -8.10 20.41 -0.95
CA GLY A 200 -8.79 20.76 0.30
C GLY A 200 -10.07 19.95 0.56
N GLU A 201 -10.82 19.57 -0.48
CA GLU A 201 -12.01 18.71 -0.33
C GLU A 201 -11.65 17.29 0.08
N VAL A 202 -10.52 16.75 -0.41
CA VAL A 202 -10.02 15.44 0.01
C VAL A 202 -9.76 15.46 1.51
N HIS A 203 -9.08 16.49 2.03
CA HIS A 203 -8.83 16.64 3.47
C HIS A 203 -10.08 16.89 4.31
N THR A 204 -11.08 17.57 3.75
CA THR A 204 -12.28 17.96 4.51
C THR A 204 -13.35 16.87 4.53
N ARG A 205 -13.48 16.13 3.43
CA ARG A 205 -14.59 15.18 3.23
C ARG A 205 -14.13 13.73 3.11
N MET A 206 -13.06 13.49 2.33
CA MET A 206 -12.68 12.12 1.97
C MET A 206 -11.83 11.46 3.05
N LEU A 207 -10.74 12.08 3.49
CA LEU A 207 -9.87 11.49 4.50
C LEU A 207 -10.58 11.18 5.83
N PRO A 208 -11.47 12.04 6.38
CA PRO A 208 -12.25 11.69 7.57
C PRO A 208 -13.15 10.47 7.34
N ARG A 209 -13.70 10.31 6.14
CA ARG A 209 -14.58 9.18 5.81
C ARG A 209 -13.78 7.89 5.60
N LEU A 210 -12.68 7.96 4.84
CA LEU A 210 -11.76 6.83 4.65
C LEU A 210 -11.17 6.35 5.97
N GLY A 211 -10.87 7.27 6.90
CA GLY A 211 -10.34 6.94 8.22
C GLY A 211 -11.28 6.16 9.12
N GLN A 212 -12.54 5.99 8.77
CA GLN A 212 -13.49 5.17 9.54
C GLN A 212 -13.31 3.67 9.28
N ASN A 213 -12.81 3.31 8.10
CA ASN A 213 -12.78 1.92 7.61
C ASN A 213 -11.39 1.42 7.24
N HIS A 214 -10.38 2.31 7.21
CA HIS A 214 -9.03 1.91 6.82
C HIS A 214 -8.08 1.93 8.01
N SER A 215 -7.12 1.04 7.98
CA SER A 215 -6.04 0.96 8.97
C SER A 215 -4.86 1.88 8.62
N HIS A 216 -4.59 2.06 7.30
CA HIS A 216 -3.41 2.78 6.81
C HIS A 216 -3.74 3.63 5.58
N LEU A 217 -3.11 4.82 5.50
CA LEU A 217 -3.13 5.70 4.33
C LEU A 217 -1.75 5.78 3.69
N ILE A 218 -1.72 5.58 2.37
CA ILE A 218 -0.58 5.86 1.49
C ILE A 218 -0.95 7.14 0.69
N PRO A 219 -0.55 8.34 1.16
CA PRO A 219 -1.03 9.60 0.59
C PRO A 219 -0.30 10.03 -0.69
N VAL A 220 0.96 9.64 -0.82
CA VAL A 220 1.87 9.95 -1.94
C VAL A 220 2.95 8.88 -2.02
N GLU A 221 3.75 8.89 -3.10
CA GLU A 221 4.85 7.93 -3.26
C GLU A 221 6.06 8.26 -2.39
N ASP A 222 6.53 9.51 -2.40
CA ASP A 222 7.75 9.95 -1.74
C ASP A 222 7.43 10.67 -0.42
N TYR A 223 7.59 9.95 0.71
CA TYR A 223 7.30 10.49 2.04
C TYR A 223 8.32 11.52 2.50
N PHE A 224 9.59 11.41 2.06
CA PHE A 224 10.61 12.39 2.42
C PHE A 224 10.34 13.73 1.71
N ARG A 225 9.97 13.67 0.44
CA ARG A 225 9.53 14.84 -0.32
C ARG A 225 8.29 15.47 0.31
N LEU A 226 7.32 14.66 0.75
CA LEU A 226 6.13 15.17 1.46
C LEU A 226 6.52 15.89 2.75
N GLU A 227 7.39 15.29 3.57
CA GLU A 227 7.87 15.88 4.82
C GLU A 227 8.54 17.23 4.57
N SER A 228 9.46 17.31 3.62
CA SER A 228 10.15 18.54 3.26
C SER A 228 9.17 19.61 2.77
N ALA A 229 8.26 19.25 1.87
CA ALA A 229 7.28 20.18 1.30
C ALA A 229 6.33 20.73 2.36
N VAL A 230 5.86 19.90 3.30
CA VAL A 230 4.96 20.32 4.37
C VAL A 230 5.68 21.21 5.38
N ALA A 231 6.91 20.85 5.78
CA ALA A 231 7.70 21.65 6.70
C ALA A 231 8.04 23.03 6.14
N ASP A 232 8.42 23.10 4.85
CA ASP A 232 8.72 24.36 4.18
C ASP A 232 7.46 25.22 4.01
N ALA A 233 6.34 24.61 3.56
CA ALA A 233 5.07 25.30 3.43
C ALA A 233 4.59 25.90 4.76
N LEU A 234 4.70 25.14 5.85
CA LEU A 234 4.29 25.62 7.18
C LEU A 234 5.15 26.84 7.59
N ARG A 235 6.49 26.75 7.41
CA ARG A 235 7.42 27.85 7.72
C ARG A 235 7.14 29.11 6.88
N GLU A 236 6.83 28.96 5.61
CA GLU A 236 6.50 30.08 4.73
C GLU A 236 5.16 30.75 5.10
N VAL A 237 4.15 29.97 5.52
CA VAL A 237 2.81 30.47 5.79
C VAL A 237 2.71 31.14 7.17
N VAL A 238 3.28 30.52 8.20
CA VAL A 238 3.12 31.02 9.59
C VAL A 238 4.39 31.60 10.19
N GLY A 239 5.54 31.45 9.55
CA GLY A 239 6.85 31.83 10.09
C GLY A 239 7.55 30.67 10.83
N PRO A 240 8.90 30.72 10.95
CA PRO A 240 9.68 29.56 11.43
C PRO A 240 9.46 29.24 12.91
N VAL A 241 9.20 30.22 13.76
CA VAL A 241 8.99 30.02 15.21
C VAL A 241 7.61 29.40 15.45
N GLU A 242 6.57 30.00 14.88
CA GLU A 242 5.19 29.53 14.97
C GLU A 242 5.03 28.15 14.36
N ALA A 243 5.71 27.88 13.24
CA ALA A 243 5.71 26.57 12.58
C ALA A 243 6.17 25.47 13.53
N SER A 244 7.31 25.64 14.19
CA SER A 244 7.85 24.63 15.12
C SER A 244 6.96 24.38 16.33
N VAL A 245 6.36 25.46 16.87
CA VAL A 245 5.42 25.36 18.00
C VAL A 245 4.14 24.65 17.58
N LEU A 246 3.60 25.00 16.42
CA LEU A 246 2.34 24.47 15.91
C LEU A 246 2.46 22.99 15.54
N GLU A 247 3.53 22.62 14.82
CA GLU A 247 3.83 21.22 14.47
C GLU A 247 3.89 20.33 15.72
N LYS A 248 4.74 20.71 16.69
CA LYS A 248 4.88 19.96 17.94
C LYS A 248 3.54 19.79 18.66
N LYS A 249 2.80 20.89 18.82
CA LYS A 249 1.53 20.89 19.53
C LYS A 249 0.49 20.01 18.85
N LEU A 250 0.40 20.09 17.51
CA LEU A 250 -0.59 19.33 16.76
C LEU A 250 -0.29 17.83 16.77
N LEU A 251 0.97 17.44 16.56
CA LEU A 251 1.36 16.03 16.57
C LEU A 251 1.28 15.40 17.96
N GLU A 252 1.47 16.16 19.04
CA GLU A 252 1.29 15.68 20.41
C GLU A 252 -0.18 15.56 20.84
N GLN A 253 -1.06 16.41 20.32
CA GLN A 253 -2.45 16.53 20.80
C GLN A 253 -3.48 15.88 19.90
N TYR A 254 -3.10 15.59 18.64
CA TYR A 254 -4.03 15.07 17.65
C TYR A 254 -3.59 13.71 17.12
N ALA A 255 -4.39 12.67 17.42
CA ALA A 255 -4.21 11.35 16.85
C ALA A 255 -5.02 11.24 15.53
N PRO A 256 -4.40 10.91 14.40
CA PRO A 256 -5.12 10.67 13.15
C PRO A 256 -6.01 9.42 13.27
N PRO A 257 -7.12 9.33 12.50
CA PRO A 257 -8.06 8.22 12.59
C PRO A 257 -7.50 6.88 12.08
N PHE A 258 -6.42 6.90 11.32
CA PHE A 258 -5.72 5.75 10.77
C PHE A 258 -4.23 6.05 10.62
N ALA A 259 -3.41 5.02 10.47
CA ALA A 259 -1.96 5.21 10.36
C ALA A 259 -1.59 5.92 9.05
N MET A 260 -0.76 6.95 9.15
CA MET A 260 -0.28 7.75 8.03
C MET A 260 1.08 8.39 8.35
N PRO A 261 1.83 8.90 7.35
CA PRO A 261 3.06 9.66 7.61
C PRO A 261 2.82 10.87 8.51
N SER A 262 3.79 11.22 9.36
CA SER A 262 3.66 12.34 10.31
C SER A 262 3.34 13.68 9.63
N SER A 263 3.93 13.95 8.47
CA SER A 263 3.63 15.13 7.65
C SER A 263 2.18 15.15 7.15
N GLN A 264 1.63 13.99 6.81
CA GLN A 264 0.22 13.85 6.44
C GLN A 264 -0.69 14.05 7.66
N ALA A 265 -0.32 13.48 8.81
CA ALA A 265 -1.04 13.69 10.07
C ALA A 265 -1.07 15.17 10.46
N LEU A 266 0.04 15.89 10.24
CA LEU A 266 0.12 17.33 10.47
C LEU A 266 -0.85 18.11 9.57
N LEU A 267 -0.88 17.83 8.26
CA LEU A 267 -1.84 18.45 7.33
C LEU A 267 -3.29 18.17 7.75
N PHE A 268 -3.57 16.93 8.16
CA PHE A 268 -4.89 16.53 8.63
C PHE A 268 -5.27 17.26 9.93
N ALA A 269 -4.37 17.34 10.91
CA ALA A 269 -4.56 18.04 12.17
C ALA A 269 -4.74 19.56 11.98
N LEU A 270 -3.96 20.18 11.08
CA LEU A 270 -4.11 21.60 10.72
C LEU A 270 -5.53 21.88 10.23
N ARG A 271 -6.07 21.02 9.38
CA ARG A 271 -7.44 21.18 8.85
C ARG A 271 -8.48 21.17 9.97
N GLN A 272 -8.30 20.32 10.98
CA GLN A 272 -9.27 20.18 12.07
C GLN A 272 -9.15 21.31 13.12
N VAL A 273 -7.94 21.76 13.40
CA VAL A 273 -7.66 22.66 14.53
C VAL A 273 -7.50 24.13 14.09
N VAL A 274 -6.89 24.38 12.93
CA VAL A 274 -6.57 25.73 12.44
C VAL A 274 -6.97 25.88 10.96
N PRO A 275 -8.25 25.73 10.61
CA PRO A 275 -8.70 25.69 9.22
C PRO A 275 -8.31 26.94 8.40
N GLY A 276 -8.19 28.11 9.03
CA GLY A 276 -7.77 29.34 8.37
C GLY A 276 -6.34 29.33 7.82
N VAL A 277 -5.47 28.46 8.36
CA VAL A 277 -4.08 28.28 7.91
C VAL A 277 -3.97 27.06 7.00
N ALA A 278 -4.80 26.05 7.24
CA ALA A 278 -4.71 24.76 6.60
C ALA A 278 -4.75 24.81 5.07
N ASP A 279 -5.63 25.61 4.47
CA ASP A 279 -5.74 25.71 3.00
C ASP A 279 -4.46 26.28 2.39
N ALA A 280 -3.89 27.33 2.99
CA ALA A 280 -2.66 27.94 2.50
C ALA A 280 -1.47 26.96 2.60
N VAL A 281 -1.34 26.27 3.74
CA VAL A 281 -0.28 25.26 3.94
C VAL A 281 -0.46 24.09 2.96
N LEU A 282 -1.68 23.58 2.81
CA LEU A 282 -1.97 22.46 1.92
C LEU A 282 -1.65 22.80 0.46
N GLN A 283 -2.11 23.94 -0.03
CA GLN A 283 -1.85 24.42 -1.39
C GLN A 283 -0.35 24.63 -1.62
N ARG A 284 0.34 25.26 -0.66
CA ARG A 284 1.78 25.50 -0.76
C ARG A 284 2.58 24.21 -0.72
N SER A 285 2.22 23.26 0.15
CA SER A 285 2.82 21.93 0.20
C SER A 285 2.70 21.19 -1.14
N GLY A 286 1.52 21.24 -1.76
CA GLY A 286 1.30 20.63 -3.09
C GLY A 286 2.17 21.28 -4.18
N THR A 287 2.35 22.60 -4.13
CA THR A 287 3.24 23.31 -5.08
C THR A 287 4.69 22.87 -4.89
N LEU A 288 5.18 22.83 -3.66
CA LEU A 288 6.56 22.43 -3.34
C LEU A 288 6.81 20.95 -3.67
N TYR A 289 5.85 20.08 -3.33
CA TYR A 289 5.94 18.65 -3.63
C TYR A 289 6.05 18.37 -5.13
N ARG A 290 5.36 19.11 -5.99
CA ARG A 290 5.41 18.90 -7.46
C ARG A 290 6.61 19.57 -8.12
N ALA A 291 7.25 20.56 -7.47
CA ALA A 291 8.39 21.29 -8.02
C ALA A 291 9.74 20.60 -7.74
N SER A 292 9.80 19.77 -6.74
CA SER A 292 10.99 18.99 -6.32
C SER A 292 11.01 17.62 -6.97
#